data_2efd539d42cf737690fb323bd2439e94
#
_entry.id   2efd539d42cf737690fb323bd2439e94
#
_cell.length_a   1.000
_cell.length_b   1.000
_cell.length_c   1.000
_cell.angle_alpha   90.00
_cell.angle_beta   90.00
_cell.angle_gamma   90.00
#
_symmetry.space_group_name_H-M   'P 1'
#
loop_
_entity.id
_entity.type
_entity.pdbx_description
1 polymer ?
#
loop_
_entity_poly.entity_id
_entity_poly.type
_entity_poly.pdbx_seq_one_letter_code
_entity_poly.pdbx_strand_id
1 'polypeptide(L)'
;MVLVWKLKDTYKAIFEIDTQTMAEGSTGQAGIGASAAQIMNMLDRFVQIQADAALRQVAGQYAYDDDEGEKSNQITLRDGSDEINKELEARIDERLAMAGIEVVEARINYLAYAPEIAAVMLRRQQASAIISAREKIVEGAVSMVKMALQKLSDEDVVELDDDKKAAMVSNLLVVLCGDDTAQPVVNTGTLNH
;
A
#
# COMPACT_ATOMS: atom_id res chain seq x y z
N MET A 1 -14.03 -6.30 -5.38
CA MET A 1 -13.70 -6.11 -6.80
C MET A 1 -14.95 -5.70 -7.56
N VAL A 2 -14.86 -4.79 -8.52
CA VAL A 2 -15.89 -4.51 -9.51
C VAL A 2 -15.47 -5.22 -10.81
N LEU A 3 -16.39 -5.97 -11.39
CA LEU A 3 -16.18 -6.67 -12.65
C LEU A 3 -17.37 -6.39 -13.56
N VAL A 4 -17.08 -5.89 -14.76
CA VAL A 4 -18.04 -5.68 -15.82
C VAL A 4 -17.70 -6.62 -16.96
N TRP A 5 -18.65 -7.45 -17.34
CA TRP A 5 -18.47 -8.45 -18.40
C TRP A 5 -19.66 -8.50 -19.33
N LYS A 6 -19.45 -9.02 -20.51
CA LYS A 6 -20.49 -9.24 -21.50
C LYS A 6 -20.34 -10.61 -22.16
N LEU A 7 -21.44 -11.18 -22.58
CA LEU A 7 -21.48 -12.42 -23.32
C LEU A 7 -21.18 -12.14 -24.80
N LYS A 8 -20.08 -12.72 -25.33
CA LYS A 8 -19.66 -12.56 -26.72
C LYS A 8 -20.10 -13.74 -27.59
N ASP A 9 -20.03 -14.94 -27.05
CA ASP A 9 -20.39 -16.17 -27.73
C ASP A 9 -21.34 -17.01 -26.88
N THR A 10 -22.61 -16.96 -27.23
CA THR A 10 -23.67 -17.70 -26.53
C THR A 10 -23.57 -19.21 -26.70
N TYR A 11 -22.99 -19.67 -27.80
CA TYR A 11 -22.81 -21.09 -28.04
C TYR A 11 -21.79 -21.68 -27.05
N LYS A 12 -20.64 -21.07 -26.93
CA LYS A 12 -19.62 -21.48 -25.97
C LYS A 12 -20.13 -21.43 -24.53
N ALA A 13 -20.84 -20.36 -24.18
CA ALA A 13 -21.38 -20.18 -22.85
C ALA A 13 -22.34 -21.30 -22.42
N ILE A 14 -23.11 -21.85 -23.35
CA ILE A 14 -24.10 -22.89 -23.05
C ILE A 14 -23.46 -24.29 -23.06
N PHE A 15 -22.56 -24.55 -24.00
CA PHE A 15 -22.06 -25.90 -24.22
C PHE A 15 -20.74 -26.22 -23.54
N GLU A 16 -19.87 -25.23 -23.30
CA GLU A 16 -18.57 -25.46 -22.67
C GLU A 16 -18.60 -25.34 -21.14
N ILE A 17 -19.49 -24.51 -20.58
CA ILE A 17 -19.60 -24.38 -19.11
C ILE A 17 -20.26 -25.61 -18.49
N ASP A 18 -21.20 -26.24 -19.15
CA ASP A 18 -21.95 -27.39 -18.61
C ASP A 18 -21.03 -28.57 -18.26
N THR A 19 -19.93 -28.75 -18.97
CA THR A 19 -18.96 -29.82 -18.72
C THR A 19 -18.02 -29.56 -17.56
N GLN A 20 -17.74 -28.30 -17.21
CA GLN A 20 -16.76 -27.95 -16.18
C GLN A 20 -17.39 -27.64 -14.80
N THR A 21 -18.60 -27.09 -14.78
CA THR A 21 -19.27 -26.74 -13.52
C THR A 21 -20.01 -27.92 -12.88
N MET A 22 -20.29 -28.98 -13.62
CA MET A 22 -20.93 -30.20 -13.09
C MET A 22 -20.01 -31.08 -12.23
N ALA A 23 -18.68 -30.81 -12.20
CA ALA A 23 -17.75 -31.59 -11.38
C ALA A 23 -17.87 -31.30 -9.86
N GLU A 24 -18.54 -30.25 -9.43
CA GLU A 24 -18.75 -29.91 -8.02
C GLU A 24 -20.22 -29.78 -7.65
N GLY A 25 -20.86 -30.91 -7.41
CA GLY A 25 -21.92 -31.03 -6.37
C GLY A 25 -23.28 -30.43 -6.64
N SER A 26 -23.71 -30.19 -7.87
CA SER A 26 -25.09 -29.80 -8.16
C SER A 26 -25.86 -30.98 -8.79
N THR A 27 -26.70 -31.63 -7.99
CA THR A 27 -27.74 -32.58 -8.41
C THR A 27 -28.88 -31.87 -9.12
N GLY A 28 -28.60 -31.12 -10.15
CA GLY A 28 -29.59 -30.43 -10.94
C GLY A 28 -29.19 -30.53 -12.40
N GLN A 29 -29.83 -31.42 -13.12
CA GLN A 29 -29.81 -31.56 -14.57
C GLN A 29 -30.05 -30.22 -15.23
N ALA A 30 -28.98 -29.51 -15.61
CA ALA A 30 -29.04 -28.46 -16.63
C ALA A 30 -29.13 -29.17 -18.01
N GLY A 31 -30.21 -29.89 -18.20
CA GLY A 31 -30.56 -30.48 -19.46
C GLY A 31 -31.25 -29.45 -20.35
N ILE A 32 -31.37 -29.77 -21.63
CA ILE A 32 -32.16 -29.08 -22.63
C ILE A 32 -33.52 -28.68 -22.05
N GLY A 33 -33.65 -27.40 -21.59
CA GLY A 33 -34.87 -26.90 -20.93
C GLY A 33 -34.60 -25.94 -19.76
N ALA A 34 -33.35 -25.66 -19.41
CA ALA A 34 -33.02 -24.65 -18.38
C ALA A 34 -33.55 -23.26 -18.80
N SER A 35 -34.21 -22.57 -17.86
CA SER A 35 -34.68 -21.20 -18.11
C SER A 35 -33.47 -20.25 -18.31
N ALA A 36 -33.67 -19.19 -19.07
CA ALA A 36 -32.64 -18.15 -19.27
C ALA A 36 -32.09 -17.61 -17.95
N ALA A 37 -32.93 -17.53 -16.92
CA ALA A 37 -32.53 -17.10 -15.57
C ALA A 37 -31.60 -18.11 -14.88
N GLN A 38 -31.82 -19.41 -15.08
CA GLN A 38 -30.93 -20.46 -14.53
C GLN A 38 -29.57 -20.43 -15.19
N ILE A 39 -29.53 -20.28 -16.52
CA ILE A 39 -28.26 -20.14 -17.27
C ILE A 39 -27.52 -18.89 -16.82
N MET A 40 -28.19 -17.75 -16.65
CA MET A 40 -27.54 -16.53 -16.19
C MET A 40 -26.96 -16.65 -14.78
N ASN A 41 -27.68 -17.27 -13.85
CA ASN A 41 -27.17 -17.53 -12.49
C ASN A 41 -25.95 -18.47 -12.49
N MET A 42 -25.91 -19.44 -13.38
CA MET A 42 -24.79 -20.35 -13.54
C MET A 42 -23.56 -19.64 -14.11
N LEU A 43 -23.76 -18.80 -15.13
CA LEU A 43 -22.72 -17.95 -15.71
C LEU A 43 -22.15 -16.98 -14.66
N ASP A 44 -23.00 -16.33 -13.90
CA ASP A 44 -22.58 -15.40 -12.85
C ASP A 44 -21.72 -16.09 -11.78
N ARG A 45 -22.14 -17.26 -11.33
CA ARG A 45 -21.36 -18.07 -10.39
C ARG A 45 -20.01 -18.49 -10.98
N PHE A 46 -19.97 -18.93 -12.24
CA PHE A 46 -18.73 -19.28 -12.92
C PHE A 46 -17.79 -18.09 -13.00
N VAL A 47 -18.30 -16.93 -13.45
CA VAL A 47 -17.54 -15.68 -13.51
C VAL A 47 -16.97 -15.30 -12.15
N GLN A 48 -17.75 -15.38 -11.07
CA GLN A 48 -17.31 -15.09 -9.72
C GLN A 48 -16.14 -15.99 -9.30
N ILE A 49 -16.25 -17.30 -9.51
CA ILE A 49 -15.18 -18.25 -9.14
C ILE A 49 -13.89 -17.97 -9.90
N GLN A 50 -13.98 -17.74 -11.21
CA GLN A 50 -12.81 -17.46 -12.04
C GLN A 50 -12.19 -16.10 -11.69
N ALA A 51 -13.00 -15.10 -11.44
CA ALA A 51 -12.56 -13.78 -11.04
C ALA A 51 -11.86 -13.78 -9.67
N ASP A 52 -12.39 -14.52 -8.69
CA ASP A 52 -11.77 -14.67 -7.36
C ASP A 52 -10.43 -15.42 -7.46
N ALA A 53 -10.32 -16.41 -8.34
CA ALA A 53 -9.07 -17.13 -8.58
C ALA A 53 -8.02 -16.23 -9.23
N ALA A 54 -8.40 -15.41 -10.22
CA ALA A 54 -7.52 -14.45 -10.86
C ALA A 54 -7.08 -13.33 -9.88
N LEU A 55 -8.03 -12.79 -9.10
CA LEU A 55 -7.75 -11.78 -8.09
C LEU A 55 -6.73 -12.30 -7.06
N ARG A 56 -6.90 -13.52 -6.57
CA ARG A 56 -5.96 -14.14 -5.63
C ARG A 56 -4.56 -14.29 -6.23
N GLN A 57 -4.47 -14.65 -7.50
CA GLN A 57 -3.20 -14.80 -8.21
C GLN A 57 -2.50 -13.44 -8.37
N VAL A 58 -3.21 -12.41 -8.82
CA VAL A 58 -2.66 -11.05 -9.00
C VAL A 58 -2.31 -10.45 -7.65
N ALA A 59 -3.21 -10.52 -6.66
CA ALA A 59 -2.94 -10.00 -5.31
C ALA A 59 -1.74 -10.65 -4.62
N GLY A 60 -1.41 -11.89 -4.96
CA GLY A 60 -0.23 -12.59 -4.43
C GLY A 60 1.11 -12.14 -5.03
N GLN A 61 1.09 -11.38 -6.12
CA GLN A 61 2.30 -10.91 -6.81
C GLN A 61 2.76 -9.53 -6.32
N TYR A 62 1.86 -8.74 -5.74
CA TYR A 62 2.11 -7.38 -5.30
C TYR A 62 2.11 -7.28 -3.78
N ALA A 63 2.99 -6.44 -3.25
CA ALA A 63 2.94 -6.08 -1.83
C ALA A 63 1.64 -5.32 -1.53
N TYR A 64 1.10 -5.50 -0.33
CA TYR A 64 -0.10 -4.78 0.10
C TYR A 64 0.16 -3.28 0.23
N ASP A 65 1.27 -2.93 0.89
CA ASP A 65 1.67 -1.57 1.23
C ASP A 65 3.20 -1.47 1.19
N ASP A 66 3.74 -0.27 1.04
CA ASP A 66 5.18 -0.01 1.11
C ASP A 66 5.58 0.09 2.58
N ASP A 67 6.12 -0.99 3.13
CA ASP A 67 6.40 -1.16 4.56
C ASP A 67 7.67 -0.45 5.03
N GLU A 68 8.54 -0.10 4.12
CA GLU A 68 9.82 0.51 4.43
C GLU A 68 9.89 1.86 3.72
N GLY A 69 9.96 2.95 4.48
CA GLY A 69 10.04 4.33 3.99
C GLY A 69 11.20 4.65 3.02
N GLU A 70 11.80 3.63 2.46
CA GLU A 70 12.56 3.69 1.23
C GLU A 70 11.56 3.81 0.08
N LYS A 71 11.74 4.82 -0.75
CA LYS A 71 11.07 5.01 -2.04
C LYS A 71 11.34 3.79 -2.94
N SER A 72 10.80 2.65 -2.57
CA SER A 72 10.72 1.51 -3.44
C SER A 72 9.74 1.91 -4.54
N ASN A 73 10.22 1.98 -5.74
CA ASN A 73 9.42 2.27 -6.93
C ASN A 73 8.53 1.05 -7.27
N GLN A 74 8.19 0.26 -6.24
CA GLN A 74 7.37 -0.94 -6.37
C GLN A 74 5.91 -0.56 -6.27
N ILE A 75 5.17 -1.04 -7.24
CA ILE A 75 3.72 -0.87 -7.30
C ILE A 75 3.10 -1.71 -6.18
N THR A 76 2.27 -1.08 -5.35
CA THR A 76 1.56 -1.76 -4.26
C THR A 76 0.07 -1.88 -4.57
N LEU A 77 -0.58 -2.86 -3.95
CA LEU A 77 -2.04 -3.04 -4.07
C LEU A 77 -2.81 -1.82 -3.56
N ARG A 78 -2.26 -1.11 -2.58
CA ARG A 78 -2.88 0.07 -1.98
C ARG A 78 -2.92 1.26 -2.93
N ASP A 79 -1.91 1.43 -3.75
CA ASP A 79 -1.84 2.53 -4.71
C ASP A 79 -2.84 2.36 -5.86
N GLY A 80 -3.41 1.14 -6.00
CA GLY A 80 -4.50 0.86 -6.94
C GLY A 80 -4.15 1.21 -8.38
N SER A 81 -2.90 0.99 -8.79
CA SER A 81 -2.40 1.43 -10.08
C SER A 81 -3.20 0.83 -11.24
N ASP A 82 -3.32 1.61 -12.32
CA ASP A 82 -3.95 1.15 -13.56
C ASP A 82 -3.26 -0.09 -14.14
N GLU A 83 -2.00 -0.33 -13.78
CA GLU A 83 -1.24 -1.51 -14.20
C GLU A 83 -1.76 -2.79 -13.55
N ILE A 84 -2.05 -2.75 -12.25
CA ILE A 84 -2.65 -3.89 -11.54
C ILE A 84 -4.04 -4.20 -12.08
N ASN A 85 -4.84 -3.17 -12.35
CA ASN A 85 -6.18 -3.35 -12.92
C ASN A 85 -6.12 -3.95 -14.33
N LYS A 86 -5.20 -3.50 -15.19
CA LYS A 86 -4.99 -4.09 -16.52
C LYS A 86 -4.52 -5.53 -16.46
N GLU A 87 -3.62 -5.86 -15.55
CA GLU A 87 -3.19 -7.25 -15.38
C GLU A 87 -4.35 -8.12 -14.88
N LEU A 88 -5.16 -7.60 -13.95
CA LEU A 88 -6.35 -8.29 -13.45
C LEU A 88 -7.37 -8.54 -14.59
N GLU A 89 -7.65 -7.52 -15.42
CA GLU A 89 -8.51 -7.63 -16.59
C GLU A 89 -8.02 -8.73 -17.53
N ALA A 90 -6.73 -8.69 -17.91
CA ALA A 90 -6.13 -9.65 -18.82
C ALA A 90 -6.21 -11.09 -18.26
N ARG A 91 -5.97 -11.28 -16.97
CA ARG A 91 -6.04 -12.60 -16.34
C ARG A 91 -7.45 -13.14 -16.23
N ILE A 92 -8.42 -12.27 -15.97
CA ILE A 92 -9.83 -12.69 -15.93
C ILE A 92 -10.32 -12.98 -17.35
N ASP A 93 -10.00 -12.12 -18.32
CA ASP A 93 -10.40 -12.31 -19.72
C ASP A 93 -9.87 -13.63 -20.29
N GLU A 94 -8.59 -13.95 -20.05
CA GLU A 94 -7.99 -15.22 -20.44
C GLU A 94 -8.77 -16.45 -19.91
N ARG A 95 -9.21 -16.40 -18.66
CA ARG A 95 -9.97 -17.48 -18.02
C ARG A 95 -11.41 -17.56 -18.51
N LEU A 96 -12.02 -16.43 -18.82
CA LEU A 96 -13.42 -16.35 -19.25
C LEU A 96 -13.59 -16.54 -20.77
N ALA A 97 -12.52 -16.38 -21.56
CA ALA A 97 -12.54 -16.51 -23.01
C ALA A 97 -13.04 -17.89 -23.47
N MET A 98 -12.71 -18.97 -22.72
CA MET A 98 -13.19 -20.32 -22.99
C MET A 98 -14.72 -20.42 -22.91
N ALA A 99 -15.34 -19.64 -22.05
CA ALA A 99 -16.78 -19.58 -21.85
C ALA A 99 -17.48 -18.58 -22.80
N GLY A 100 -16.77 -17.99 -23.75
CA GLY A 100 -17.32 -16.98 -24.66
C GLY A 100 -17.72 -15.68 -23.97
N ILE A 101 -17.14 -15.39 -22.80
CA ILE A 101 -17.33 -14.17 -22.02
C ILE A 101 -16.16 -13.23 -22.25
N GLU A 102 -16.44 -11.95 -22.44
CA GLU A 102 -15.45 -10.89 -22.59
C GLU A 102 -15.50 -9.95 -21.39
N VAL A 103 -14.36 -9.67 -20.80
CA VAL A 103 -14.24 -8.69 -19.71
C VAL A 103 -14.16 -7.29 -20.30
N VAL A 104 -15.00 -6.39 -19.80
CA VAL A 104 -15.01 -4.99 -20.20
C VAL A 104 -14.18 -4.17 -19.23
N GLU A 105 -14.26 -4.48 -17.93
CA GLU A 105 -13.56 -3.77 -16.90
C GLU A 105 -13.43 -4.65 -15.65
N ALA A 106 -12.25 -4.66 -15.03
CA ALA A 106 -12.04 -5.27 -13.72
C ALA A 106 -11.21 -4.33 -12.84
N ARG A 107 -11.73 -3.99 -11.66
CA ARG A 107 -11.04 -3.08 -10.72
C ARG A 107 -11.14 -3.57 -9.28
N ILE A 108 -10.06 -3.38 -8.54
CA ILE A 108 -10.07 -3.53 -7.09
C ILE A 108 -10.67 -2.24 -6.50
N ASN A 109 -11.86 -2.33 -5.91
CA ASN A 109 -12.55 -1.15 -5.35
C ASN A 109 -12.37 -1.00 -3.85
N TYR A 110 -12.00 -2.06 -3.15
CA TYR A 110 -11.83 -2.06 -1.71
C TYR A 110 -10.76 -3.06 -1.29
N LEU A 111 -9.81 -2.58 -0.54
CA LEU A 111 -8.71 -3.37 0.02
C LEU A 111 -8.63 -3.05 1.52
N ALA A 112 -8.68 -4.06 2.37
CA ALA A 112 -8.54 -3.93 3.81
C ALA A 112 -7.84 -5.15 4.39
N TYR A 113 -7.19 -4.96 5.52
CA TYR A 113 -6.69 -6.09 6.31
C TYR A 113 -7.85 -6.90 6.89
N ALA A 114 -7.65 -8.20 6.99
CA ALA A 114 -8.58 -9.05 7.72
C ALA A 114 -8.74 -8.52 9.17
N PRO A 115 -9.95 -8.56 9.74
CA PRO A 115 -10.21 -8.00 11.09
C PRO A 115 -9.27 -8.53 12.17
N GLU A 116 -8.84 -9.80 12.02
CA GLU A 116 -7.97 -10.49 12.98
C GLU A 116 -6.57 -9.88 13.09
N ILE A 117 -6.07 -9.31 11.99
CA ILE A 117 -4.73 -8.73 11.94
C ILE A 117 -4.73 -7.21 11.84
N ALA A 118 -5.88 -6.58 11.62
CA ALA A 118 -5.99 -5.13 11.41
C ALA A 118 -5.37 -4.31 12.55
N ALA A 119 -5.61 -4.72 13.81
CA ALA A 119 -5.06 -4.04 14.97
C ALA A 119 -3.51 -4.16 15.06
N VAL A 120 -2.97 -5.30 14.65
CA VAL A 120 -1.52 -5.55 14.65
C VAL A 120 -0.85 -4.71 13.55
N MET A 121 -1.45 -4.67 12.36
CA MET A 121 -0.94 -3.88 11.24
C MET A 121 -1.00 -2.37 11.51
N LEU A 122 -2.06 -1.90 12.17
CA LEU A 122 -2.15 -0.51 12.59
C LEU A 122 -1.01 -0.13 13.56
N ARG A 123 -0.71 -0.99 14.54
CA ARG A 123 0.41 -0.75 15.46
C ARG A 123 1.76 -0.74 14.74
N ARG A 124 1.95 -1.63 13.77
CA ARG A 124 3.16 -1.65 12.94
C ARG A 124 3.31 -0.35 12.15
N GLN A 125 2.25 0.10 11.49
CA GLN A 125 2.24 1.38 10.76
C GLN A 125 2.52 2.58 11.67
N GLN A 126 1.94 2.60 12.87
CA GLN A 126 2.21 3.63 13.87
C GLN A 126 3.68 3.64 14.30
N ALA A 127 4.26 2.47 14.58
CA ALA A 127 5.67 2.34 14.95
C ALA A 127 6.60 2.82 13.82
N SER A 128 6.36 2.40 12.60
CA SER A 128 7.12 2.84 11.41
C SER A 128 7.00 4.35 11.20
N ALA A 129 5.79 4.91 11.32
CA ALA A 129 5.57 6.35 11.20
C ALA A 129 6.32 7.17 12.27
N ILE A 130 6.37 6.67 13.53
CA ILE A 130 7.13 7.32 14.61
C ILE A 130 8.63 7.29 14.32
N ILE A 131 9.17 6.16 13.86
CA ILE A 131 10.60 6.03 13.51
C ILE A 131 10.93 7.01 12.37
N SER A 132 10.18 6.98 11.28
CA SER A 132 10.38 7.86 10.13
C SER A 132 10.24 9.34 10.50
N ALA A 133 9.32 9.71 11.38
CA ALA A 133 9.21 11.07 11.89
C ALA A 133 10.45 11.49 12.70
N ARG A 134 10.95 10.61 13.57
CA ARG A 134 12.16 10.89 14.36
C ARG A 134 13.41 11.01 13.49
N GLU A 135 13.57 10.16 12.49
CA GLU A 135 14.67 10.28 11.53
C GLU A 135 14.67 11.65 10.84
N LYS A 136 13.51 12.11 10.37
CA LYS A 136 13.37 13.44 9.76
C LYS A 136 13.67 14.58 10.73
N ILE A 137 13.29 14.45 12.01
CA ILE A 137 13.61 15.43 13.05
C ILE A 137 15.13 15.50 13.24
N VAL A 138 15.80 14.36 13.36
CA VAL A 138 17.27 14.30 13.53
C VAL A 138 17.98 14.87 12.30
N GLU A 139 17.58 14.50 11.09
CA GLU A 139 18.14 15.00 9.85
C GLU A 139 17.99 16.54 9.73
N GLY A 140 16.78 17.03 10.05
CA GLY A 140 16.49 18.46 10.12
C GLY A 140 17.33 19.18 11.18
N ALA A 141 17.46 18.61 12.37
CA ALA A 141 18.25 19.17 13.47
C ALA A 141 19.76 19.27 13.08
N VAL A 142 20.32 18.20 12.52
CA VAL A 142 21.71 18.19 12.05
C VAL A 142 21.94 19.25 10.96
N SER A 143 21.00 19.37 10.02
CA SER A 143 21.07 20.40 8.97
C SER A 143 21.03 21.82 9.54
N MET A 144 20.14 22.07 10.51
CA MET A 144 20.03 23.37 11.19
C MET A 144 21.31 23.72 11.98
N VAL A 145 21.85 22.75 12.72
CA VAL A 145 23.10 22.93 13.49
C VAL A 145 24.27 23.25 12.54
N LYS A 146 24.40 22.49 11.44
CA LYS A 146 25.43 22.75 10.43
C LYS A 146 25.31 24.16 9.85
N MET A 147 24.11 24.58 9.50
CA MET A 147 23.83 25.90 8.96
C MET A 147 24.14 27.00 9.98
N ALA A 148 23.80 26.83 11.26
CA ALA A 148 24.08 27.76 12.32
C ALA A 148 25.58 27.94 12.52
N LEU A 149 26.35 26.85 12.60
CA LEU A 149 27.81 26.92 12.75
C LEU A 149 28.49 27.60 11.55
N GLN A 150 28.01 27.30 10.34
CA GLN A 150 28.55 27.92 9.12
C GLN A 150 28.31 29.42 9.10
N LYS A 151 27.10 29.90 9.39
CA LYS A 151 26.76 31.31 9.46
C LYS A 151 27.59 32.08 10.53
N LEU A 152 27.72 31.47 11.73
CA LEU A 152 28.54 32.08 12.78
C LEU A 152 30.00 32.22 12.39
N SER A 153 30.54 31.27 11.62
CA SER A 153 31.90 31.33 11.09
C SER A 153 32.05 32.38 9.95
N ASP A 154 31.07 32.41 9.03
CA ASP A 154 31.13 33.32 7.86
C ASP A 154 30.93 34.78 8.26
N GLU A 155 30.18 35.06 9.32
CA GLU A 155 29.89 36.40 9.82
C GLU A 155 30.86 36.85 10.91
N ASP A 156 31.90 36.06 11.25
CA ASP A 156 32.92 36.34 12.26
C ASP A 156 32.35 36.75 13.64
N VAL A 157 31.16 36.20 13.97
CA VAL A 157 30.41 36.56 15.20
C VAL A 157 31.12 36.07 16.46
N VAL A 158 31.74 34.90 16.39
CA VAL A 158 32.46 34.27 17.53
C VAL A 158 33.56 33.34 17.04
N GLU A 159 34.77 33.48 17.56
CA GLU A 159 35.81 32.44 17.43
C GLU A 159 35.51 31.26 18.33
N LEU A 160 35.06 30.16 17.76
CA LEU A 160 34.77 28.94 18.48
C LEU A 160 35.91 27.93 18.26
N ASP A 161 36.53 27.54 19.35
CA ASP A 161 37.41 26.36 19.37
C ASP A 161 36.57 25.06 19.20
N ASP A 162 37.23 23.94 18.94
CA ASP A 162 36.54 22.67 18.65
C ASP A 162 35.77 22.15 19.85
N ASP A 163 36.21 22.42 21.07
CA ASP A 163 35.50 21.98 22.30
C ASP A 163 34.22 22.79 22.50
N LYS A 164 34.26 24.10 22.24
CA LYS A 164 33.08 24.96 22.30
C LYS A 164 32.06 24.62 21.18
N LYS A 165 32.57 24.31 19.96
CA LYS A 165 31.71 23.83 18.88
C LYS A 165 31.00 22.53 19.26
N ALA A 166 31.73 21.55 19.83
CA ALA A 166 31.17 20.29 20.26
C ALA A 166 30.09 20.47 21.35
N ALA A 167 30.34 21.33 22.33
CA ALA A 167 29.37 21.66 23.39
C ALA A 167 28.13 22.34 22.83
N MET A 168 28.29 23.29 21.90
CA MET A 168 27.18 23.98 21.24
C MET A 168 26.33 23.03 20.38
N VAL A 169 26.97 22.15 19.61
CA VAL A 169 26.29 21.11 18.81
C VAL A 169 25.46 20.21 19.71
N SER A 170 26.06 19.70 20.80
CA SER A 170 25.35 18.84 21.76
C SER A 170 24.12 19.52 22.36
N ASN A 171 24.26 20.76 22.80
CA ASN A 171 23.16 21.52 23.37
C ASN A 171 22.04 21.81 22.36
N LEU A 172 22.40 22.19 21.13
CA LEU A 172 21.43 22.44 20.07
C LEU A 172 20.68 21.17 19.67
N LEU A 173 21.38 20.04 19.54
CA LEU A 173 20.73 18.77 19.22
C LEU A 173 19.76 18.31 20.29
N VAL A 174 20.09 18.48 21.57
CA VAL A 174 19.18 18.16 22.67
C VAL A 174 17.89 19.00 22.58
N VAL A 175 18.01 20.28 22.29
CA VAL A 175 16.85 21.18 22.16
C VAL A 175 16.03 20.89 20.89
N LEU A 176 16.69 20.61 19.77
CA LEU A 176 16.02 20.42 18.48
C LEU A 176 15.41 19.01 18.32
N CYS A 177 15.99 18.01 18.99
CA CYS A 177 15.48 16.62 18.93
C CYS A 177 14.61 16.26 20.15
N GLY A 178 14.52 17.11 21.17
CA GLY A 178 13.69 16.88 22.35
C GLY A 178 12.21 17.12 22.04
N ASP A 179 11.34 16.29 22.64
CA ASP A 179 9.87 16.46 22.54
C ASP A 179 9.35 17.53 23.53
N ASP A 180 10.14 17.88 24.55
CA ASP A 180 9.78 18.87 25.56
C ASP A 180 10.30 20.27 25.22
N THR A 181 9.51 21.28 25.53
CA THR A 181 9.94 22.69 25.42
C THR A 181 11.11 22.95 26.36
N ALA A 182 12.29 23.21 25.77
CA ALA A 182 13.47 23.56 26.54
C ALA A 182 13.23 24.82 27.36
N GLN A 183 13.40 24.74 28.68
CA GLN A 183 13.40 25.91 29.56
C GLN A 183 14.82 26.47 29.62
N PRO A 184 15.07 27.70 29.12
CA PRO A 184 16.38 28.30 29.19
C PRO A 184 16.76 28.59 30.62
N VAL A 185 17.82 27.96 31.11
CA VAL A 185 18.44 28.32 32.41
C VAL A 185 19.50 29.36 32.11
N VAL A 186 19.18 30.63 32.39
CA VAL A 186 20.14 31.73 32.30
C VAL A 186 21.01 31.72 33.55
N ASN A 187 22.25 31.27 33.39
CA ASN A 187 23.24 31.35 34.47
C ASN A 187 23.87 32.76 34.49
N THR A 188 23.35 33.62 35.37
CA THR A 188 23.81 35.01 35.49
C THR A 188 25.06 35.19 36.37
N GLY A 189 25.69 34.08 36.84
CA GLY A 189 26.61 34.11 37.99
C GLY A 189 28.08 33.83 37.75
N THR A 190 28.54 33.49 36.54
CA THR A 190 29.96 33.12 36.31
C THR A 190 30.52 33.62 35.00
N LEU A 191 30.48 34.94 34.81
CA LEU A 191 31.29 35.60 33.77
C LEU A 191 32.52 36.29 34.43
N ASN A 192 33.14 35.61 35.38
CA ASN A 192 34.44 36.08 35.90
C ASN A 192 35.33 34.86 36.12
N HIS A 193 36.23 34.66 35.20
CA HIS A 193 37.68 34.45 35.29
C HIS A 193 38.16 33.85 34.02
#